data_8f27bf8be50a3e4eaefc1576cf29a774
#
_entry.id   8f27bf8be50a3e4eaefc1576cf29a774
#
_cell.length_a   1.000
_cell.length_b   1.000
_cell.length_c   1.000
_cell.angle_alpha   90.00
_cell.angle_beta   90.00
_cell.angle_gamma   90.00
#
_symmetry.space_group_name_H-M   'P 1'
#
loop_
_entity.id
_entity.type
_entity.pdbx_description
1 polymer ?
#
loop_
_entity_poly.entity_id
_entity_poly.type
_entity_poly.pdbx_seq_one_letter_code
_entity_poly.pdbx_strand_id
1 'polypeptide(L)'
;SREIFATLNASPMLRTHVDSLEQLVWLHLRLLVARRAILGVVETASVESQRLDQQEQQIEQRLAASDLSPELRRSLEQQKSVIDQRQAAHIDAQRRLEHVDAELARIDQQIALIREQALLSTNEDSIGSSLDALAASFNEANRWLSSQRDLLEPMDLLTSHRLPERVLKGPPPLPGKRPTQTQ
;
A
#
# COMPACT_ATOMS: atom_id res chain seq x y z
N SER A 1 36.86 7.24 3.76
CA SER A 1 35.64 6.49 3.32
C SER A 1 35.60 5.03 3.78
N ARG A 2 36.71 4.27 3.77
CA ARG A 2 36.75 2.88 4.25
C ARG A 2 36.58 2.74 5.77
N GLU A 3 37.04 3.69 6.56
CA GLU A 3 36.90 3.68 8.02
C GLU A 3 35.47 3.95 8.48
N ILE A 4 34.70 4.77 7.76
CA ILE A 4 33.29 5.04 8.08
C ILE A 4 32.45 3.77 7.83
N PHE A 5 32.74 3.01 6.78
CA PHE A 5 32.08 1.73 6.53
C PHE A 5 32.47 0.63 7.55
N ALA A 6 33.68 0.67 8.07
CA ALA A 6 34.12 -0.27 9.11
C ALA A 6 33.49 0.05 10.47
N THR A 7 33.27 1.32 10.82
CA THR A 7 32.57 1.74 12.05
C THR A 7 31.06 1.46 11.97
N LEU A 8 30.43 1.64 10.82
CA LEU A 8 29.03 1.25 10.60
C LEU A 8 28.80 -0.27 10.74
N ASN A 9 29.80 -1.07 10.42
CA ASN A 9 29.76 -2.53 10.61
C ASN A 9 30.09 -3.00 12.03
N ALA A 10 30.59 -2.13 12.89
CA ALA A 10 31.07 -2.50 14.22
C ALA A 10 30.02 -2.44 15.34
N SER A 11 28.90 -1.71 15.15
CA SER A 11 27.85 -1.62 16.17
C SER A 11 26.63 -2.48 15.81
N PRO A 12 26.30 -3.50 16.63
CA PRO A 12 25.05 -4.28 16.45
C PRO A 12 23.79 -3.41 16.44
N MET A 13 23.76 -2.34 17.24
CA MET A 13 22.64 -1.39 17.28
C MET A 13 22.43 -0.67 15.95
N LEU A 14 23.49 -0.21 15.29
CA LEU A 14 23.37 0.45 13.98
C LEU A 14 22.84 -0.49 12.91
N ARG A 15 23.18 -1.77 12.95
CA ARG A 15 22.62 -2.77 12.03
C ARG A 15 21.13 -2.95 12.24
N THR A 16 20.67 -3.05 13.48
CA THR A 16 19.24 -3.16 13.81
C THR A 16 18.46 -1.94 13.30
N HIS A 17 19.01 -0.74 13.44
CA HIS A 17 18.37 0.48 12.95
C HIS A 17 18.32 0.53 11.40
N VAL A 18 19.37 0.08 10.72
CA VAL A 18 19.39 -0.01 9.25
C VAL A 18 18.37 -1.03 8.76
N ASP A 19 18.29 -2.21 9.38
CA ASP A 19 17.31 -3.24 9.05
C ASP A 19 15.86 -2.74 9.26
N SER A 20 15.63 -1.98 10.34
CA SER A 20 14.33 -1.35 10.62
C SER A 20 13.94 -0.32 9.55
N LEU A 21 14.87 0.52 9.13
CA LEU A 21 14.64 1.50 8.06
C LEU A 21 14.40 0.82 6.70
N GLU A 22 15.13 -0.25 6.38
CA GLU A 22 14.92 -1.03 5.15
C GLU A 22 13.51 -1.64 5.12
N GLN A 23 13.08 -2.22 6.25
CA GLN A 23 11.73 -2.74 6.39
C GLN A 23 10.66 -1.67 6.21
N LEU A 24 10.88 -0.46 6.74
CA LEU A 24 10.00 0.69 6.59
C LEU A 24 9.80 1.09 5.13
N VAL A 25 10.89 1.27 4.42
CA VAL A 25 10.85 1.62 2.99
C VAL A 25 10.09 0.54 2.21
N TRP A 26 10.31 -0.72 2.55
CA TRP A 26 9.61 -1.84 1.92
C TRP A 26 8.10 -1.81 2.19
N LEU A 27 7.69 -1.58 3.43
CA LEU A 27 6.26 -1.45 3.75
C LEU A 27 5.62 -0.27 3.05
N HIS A 28 6.29 0.88 3.08
CA HIS A 28 5.79 2.08 2.39
C HIS A 28 5.53 1.80 0.90
N LEU A 29 6.48 1.12 0.23
CA LEU A 29 6.32 0.71 -1.16
C LEU A 29 5.12 -0.25 -1.35
N ARG A 30 4.95 -1.22 -0.46
CA ARG A 30 3.81 -2.15 -0.51
C ARG A 30 2.47 -1.43 -0.32
N LEU A 31 2.40 -0.47 0.60
CA LEU A 31 1.21 0.36 0.80
C LEU A 31 0.89 1.21 -0.43
N LEU A 32 1.91 1.82 -1.06
CA LEU A 32 1.71 2.58 -2.30
C LEU A 32 1.18 1.73 -3.45
N VAL A 33 1.66 0.48 -3.59
CA VAL A 33 1.15 -0.43 -4.62
C VAL A 33 -0.27 -0.89 -4.30
N ALA A 34 -0.56 -1.24 -3.04
CA ALA A 34 -1.92 -1.56 -2.60
C ALA A 34 -2.88 -0.39 -2.84
N ARG A 35 -2.47 0.82 -2.47
CA ARG A 35 -3.20 2.06 -2.76
C ARG A 35 -3.55 2.19 -4.25
N ARG A 36 -2.56 1.99 -5.12
CA ARG A 36 -2.75 2.10 -6.57
C ARG A 36 -3.76 1.08 -7.10
N ALA A 37 -3.70 -0.17 -6.62
CA ALA A 37 -4.63 -1.22 -7.00
C ALA A 37 -6.06 -0.90 -6.56
N ILE A 38 -6.24 -0.48 -5.29
CA ILE A 38 -7.56 -0.13 -4.73
C ILE A 38 -8.12 1.12 -5.43
N LEU A 39 -7.30 2.13 -5.70
CA LEU A 39 -7.71 3.35 -6.39
C LEU A 39 -8.32 3.04 -7.75
N GLY A 40 -7.73 2.12 -8.52
CA GLY A 40 -8.30 1.69 -9.81
C GLY A 40 -9.71 1.10 -9.67
N VAL A 41 -9.97 0.35 -8.60
CA VAL A 41 -11.31 -0.18 -8.30
C VAL A 41 -12.27 0.95 -7.94
N VAL A 42 -11.85 1.88 -7.08
CA VAL A 42 -12.67 3.02 -6.64
C VAL A 42 -13.01 3.96 -7.80
N GLU A 43 -12.05 4.24 -8.68
CA GLU A 43 -12.28 5.06 -9.88
C GLU A 43 -13.33 4.42 -10.80
N THR A 44 -13.22 3.10 -11.03
CA THR A 44 -14.22 2.35 -11.82
C THR A 44 -15.58 2.34 -11.14
N ALA A 45 -15.62 2.12 -9.82
CA ALA A 45 -16.82 2.14 -9.00
C ALA A 45 -17.56 3.49 -9.07
N SER A 46 -16.82 4.59 -9.02
CA SER A 46 -17.38 5.94 -9.10
C SER A 46 -18.11 6.19 -10.44
N VAL A 47 -17.57 5.69 -11.54
CA VAL A 47 -18.22 5.79 -12.86
C VAL A 47 -19.45 4.89 -12.96
N GLU A 48 -19.42 3.71 -12.36
CA GLU A 48 -20.49 2.73 -12.44
C GLU A 48 -21.62 2.94 -11.43
N SER A 49 -21.40 3.69 -10.34
CA SER A 49 -22.36 3.85 -9.25
C SER A 49 -23.74 4.32 -9.76
N GLN A 50 -23.79 5.39 -10.52
CA GLN A 50 -25.04 5.91 -11.06
C GLN A 50 -25.78 4.89 -11.96
N ARG A 51 -25.03 4.09 -12.69
CA ARG A 51 -25.60 3.05 -13.56
C ARG A 51 -26.20 1.91 -12.72
N LEU A 52 -25.54 1.50 -11.66
CA LEU A 52 -26.03 0.47 -10.74
C LEU A 52 -27.31 0.93 -10.04
N ASP A 53 -27.35 2.18 -9.56
CA ASP A 53 -28.52 2.77 -8.93
C ASP A 53 -29.72 2.81 -9.88
N GLN A 54 -29.50 3.20 -11.14
CA GLN A 54 -30.55 3.20 -12.16
C GLN A 54 -31.05 1.78 -12.47
N GLN A 55 -30.14 0.80 -12.56
CA GLN A 55 -30.53 -0.60 -12.80
C GLN A 55 -31.33 -1.17 -11.62
N GLU A 56 -30.92 -0.85 -10.40
CA GLU A 56 -31.64 -1.26 -9.19
C GLU A 56 -33.05 -0.70 -9.19
N GLN A 57 -33.23 0.60 -9.43
CA GLN A 57 -34.56 1.23 -9.52
C GLN A 57 -35.43 0.59 -10.59
N GLN A 58 -34.88 0.29 -11.76
CA GLN A 58 -35.62 -0.38 -12.82
C GLN A 58 -36.08 -1.80 -12.42
N ILE A 59 -35.22 -2.55 -11.73
CA ILE A 59 -35.56 -3.88 -11.23
C ILE A 59 -36.65 -3.79 -10.17
N GLU A 60 -36.56 -2.84 -9.23
CA GLU A 60 -37.55 -2.63 -8.19
C GLU A 60 -38.91 -2.25 -8.76
N GLN A 61 -38.96 -1.35 -9.76
CA GLN A 61 -40.17 -0.98 -10.46
C GLN A 61 -40.84 -2.22 -11.13
N ARG A 62 -40.02 -3.08 -11.75
CA ARG A 62 -40.51 -4.31 -12.36
C ARG A 62 -40.99 -5.32 -11.33
N LEU A 63 -40.33 -5.47 -10.21
CA LEU A 63 -40.72 -6.36 -9.11
C LEU A 63 -42.03 -5.91 -8.44
N ALA A 64 -42.33 -4.61 -8.48
CA ALA A 64 -43.60 -4.06 -7.97
C ALA A 64 -44.81 -4.41 -8.86
N ALA A 65 -44.61 -4.84 -10.10
CA ALA A 65 -45.69 -5.26 -10.98
C ALA A 65 -46.32 -6.56 -10.47
N SER A 66 -47.68 -6.61 -10.50
CA SER A 66 -48.47 -7.72 -9.92
C SER A 66 -48.56 -8.95 -10.81
N ASP A 67 -48.20 -8.86 -12.09
CA ASP A 67 -48.42 -9.89 -13.12
C ASP A 67 -47.13 -10.65 -13.54
N LEU A 68 -46.11 -10.63 -12.70
CA LEU A 68 -44.85 -11.33 -12.97
C LEU A 68 -44.97 -12.84 -12.79
N SER A 69 -44.45 -13.61 -13.77
CA SER A 69 -44.23 -15.03 -13.55
C SER A 69 -43.26 -15.32 -12.40
N PRO A 70 -43.41 -16.45 -11.69
CA PRO A 70 -42.51 -16.81 -10.59
C PRO A 70 -41.04 -16.89 -11.03
N GLU A 71 -40.80 -17.38 -12.24
CA GLU A 71 -39.45 -17.51 -12.82
C GLU A 71 -38.83 -16.14 -13.08
N LEU A 72 -39.60 -15.20 -13.63
CA LEU A 72 -39.14 -13.85 -13.91
C LEU A 72 -38.87 -13.08 -12.60
N ARG A 73 -39.74 -13.21 -11.61
CA ARG A 73 -39.56 -12.63 -10.28
C ARG A 73 -38.26 -13.10 -9.66
N ARG A 74 -38.01 -14.41 -9.65
CA ARG A 74 -36.76 -14.99 -9.12
C ARG A 74 -35.53 -14.49 -9.85
N SER A 75 -35.60 -14.34 -11.18
CA SER A 75 -34.51 -13.81 -11.98
C SER A 75 -34.18 -12.35 -11.62
N LEU A 76 -35.20 -11.51 -11.44
CA LEU A 76 -35.06 -10.10 -11.06
C LEU A 76 -34.49 -9.96 -9.64
N GLU A 77 -34.94 -10.79 -8.69
CA GLU A 77 -34.42 -10.83 -7.32
C GLU A 77 -32.92 -11.22 -7.31
N GLN A 78 -32.53 -12.20 -8.13
CA GLN A 78 -31.12 -12.56 -8.29
C GLN A 78 -30.30 -11.43 -8.89
N GLN A 79 -30.82 -10.73 -9.91
CA GLN A 79 -30.13 -9.56 -10.49
C GLN A 79 -29.96 -8.45 -9.46
N LYS A 80 -30.98 -8.15 -8.65
CA LYS A 80 -30.91 -7.18 -7.57
C LYS A 80 -29.79 -7.57 -6.57
N SER A 81 -29.81 -8.82 -6.12
CA SER A 81 -28.78 -9.33 -5.19
C SER A 81 -27.34 -9.15 -5.72
N VAL A 82 -27.12 -9.32 -7.02
CA VAL A 82 -25.81 -9.08 -7.64
C VAL A 82 -25.45 -7.60 -7.62
N ILE A 83 -26.42 -6.70 -7.88
CA ILE A 83 -26.18 -5.25 -7.82
C ILE A 83 -25.83 -4.84 -6.39
N ASP A 84 -26.60 -5.31 -5.38
CA ASP A 84 -26.34 -5.04 -3.96
C ASP A 84 -24.90 -5.47 -3.56
N GLN A 85 -24.48 -6.65 -4.01
CA GLN A 85 -23.11 -7.15 -3.76
C GLN A 85 -22.04 -6.28 -4.42
N ARG A 86 -22.28 -5.78 -5.64
CA ARG A 86 -21.34 -4.88 -6.32
C ARG A 86 -21.24 -3.54 -5.60
N GLN A 87 -22.37 -2.95 -5.18
CA GLN A 87 -22.36 -1.70 -4.41
C GLN A 87 -21.64 -1.88 -3.08
N ALA A 88 -21.87 -2.99 -2.37
CA ALA A 88 -21.18 -3.31 -1.13
C ALA A 88 -19.65 -3.44 -1.35
N ALA A 89 -19.23 -4.08 -2.44
CA ALA A 89 -17.81 -4.19 -2.80
C ALA A 89 -17.18 -2.82 -3.10
N HIS A 90 -17.91 -1.90 -3.73
CA HIS A 90 -17.45 -0.55 -3.98
C HIS A 90 -17.24 0.25 -2.67
N ILE A 91 -18.19 0.14 -1.73
CA ILE A 91 -18.06 0.77 -0.40
C ILE A 91 -16.87 0.18 0.37
N ASP A 92 -16.67 -1.12 0.30
CA ASP A 92 -15.54 -1.78 0.95
C ASP A 92 -14.20 -1.33 0.34
N ALA A 93 -14.10 -1.21 -0.98
CA ALA A 93 -12.93 -0.67 -1.65
C ALA A 93 -12.61 0.77 -1.21
N GLN A 94 -13.62 1.61 -1.07
CA GLN A 94 -13.45 2.99 -0.57
C GLN A 94 -12.89 3.01 0.86
N ARG A 95 -13.43 2.19 1.77
CA ARG A 95 -12.94 2.08 3.15
C ARG A 95 -11.50 1.57 3.22
N ARG A 96 -11.15 0.62 2.34
CA ARG A 96 -9.76 0.12 2.25
C ARG A 96 -8.81 1.20 1.75
N LEU A 97 -9.24 2.04 0.79
CA LEU A 97 -8.44 3.16 0.31
C LEU A 97 -8.17 4.17 1.44
N GLU A 98 -9.22 4.56 2.18
CA GLU A 98 -9.10 5.46 3.33
C GLU A 98 -8.15 4.92 4.40
N HIS A 99 -8.21 3.62 4.67
CA HIS A 99 -7.30 2.97 5.61
C HIS A 99 -5.84 3.04 5.13
N VAL A 100 -5.57 2.71 3.87
CA VAL A 100 -4.21 2.78 3.30
C VAL A 100 -3.69 4.20 3.30
N ASP A 101 -4.52 5.18 2.97
CA ASP A 101 -4.12 6.60 2.98
C ASP A 101 -3.80 7.07 4.41
N ALA A 102 -4.56 6.65 5.41
CA ALA A 102 -4.28 6.93 6.82
C ALA A 102 -2.96 6.31 7.28
N GLU A 103 -2.69 5.05 6.90
CA GLU A 103 -1.43 4.37 7.22
C GLU A 103 -0.21 5.04 6.57
N LEU A 104 -0.32 5.43 5.31
CA LEU A 104 0.74 6.18 4.62
C LEU A 104 1.01 7.51 5.33
N ALA A 105 -0.04 8.27 5.65
CA ALA A 105 0.10 9.54 6.36
C ALA A 105 0.74 9.36 7.75
N ARG A 106 0.38 8.28 8.46
CA ARG A 106 0.96 7.95 9.76
C ARG A 106 2.46 7.64 9.65
N ILE A 107 2.86 6.86 8.66
CA ILE A 107 4.28 6.54 8.40
C ILE A 107 5.06 7.82 8.09
N ASP A 108 4.52 8.70 7.24
CA ASP A 108 5.17 9.96 6.89
C ASP A 108 5.38 10.86 8.11
N GLN A 109 4.39 10.96 9.01
CA GLN A 109 4.52 11.71 10.27
C GLN A 109 5.58 11.10 11.21
N GLN A 110 5.66 9.78 11.29
CA GLN A 110 6.67 9.11 12.10
C GLN A 110 8.08 9.34 11.56
N ILE A 111 8.25 9.28 10.24
CA ILE A 111 9.53 9.58 9.58
C ILE A 111 9.94 11.05 9.84
N ALA A 112 8.99 11.99 9.75
CA ALA A 112 9.23 13.39 10.05
C ALA A 112 9.70 13.58 11.50
N LEU A 113 9.01 12.94 12.46
CA LEU A 113 9.39 12.99 13.88
C LEU A 113 10.80 12.44 14.14
N ILE A 114 11.14 11.28 13.57
CA ILE A 114 12.48 10.69 13.71
C ILE A 114 13.53 11.64 13.13
N ARG A 115 13.26 12.26 12.00
CA ARG A 115 14.17 13.23 11.37
C ARG A 115 14.36 14.47 12.24
N GLU A 116 13.30 14.99 12.84
CA GLU A 116 13.38 16.13 13.76
C GLU A 116 14.18 15.76 15.03
N GLN A 117 13.93 14.58 15.60
CA GLN A 117 14.66 14.09 16.75
C GLN A 117 16.16 13.90 16.43
N ALA A 118 16.48 13.35 15.27
CA ALA A 118 17.87 13.19 14.82
C ALA A 118 18.61 14.52 14.64
N LEU A 119 17.89 15.59 14.29
CA LEU A 119 18.47 16.94 14.14
C LEU A 119 18.61 17.67 15.49
N LEU A 120 17.73 17.41 16.45
CA LEU A 120 17.65 18.13 17.72
C LEU A 120 18.31 17.40 18.88
N SER A 121 18.44 16.07 18.81
CA SER A 121 18.93 15.22 19.91
C SER A 121 20.34 14.74 19.63
N THR A 122 21.21 14.95 20.63
CA THR A 122 22.46 14.20 20.81
C THR A 122 22.21 12.84 21.51
N ASN A 123 20.97 12.47 21.81
CA ASN A 123 20.65 11.30 22.60
C ASN A 123 20.18 10.14 21.70
N GLU A 124 21.06 9.15 21.51
CA GLU A 124 20.80 7.95 20.70
C GLU A 124 19.63 7.11 21.21
N ASP A 125 19.37 7.12 22.53
CA ASP A 125 18.27 6.34 23.14
C ASP A 125 16.89 6.83 22.71
N SER A 126 16.71 8.12 22.47
CA SER A 126 15.42 8.67 22.02
C SER A 126 15.11 8.30 20.58
N ILE A 127 16.14 8.22 19.74
CA ILE A 127 16.00 7.78 18.34
C ILE A 127 15.70 6.27 18.31
N GLY A 128 16.37 5.48 19.15
CA GLY A 128 16.13 4.04 19.30
C GLY A 128 14.68 3.74 19.67
N SER A 129 14.15 4.40 20.70
CA SER A 129 12.75 4.19 21.12
C SER A 129 11.73 4.62 20.06
N SER A 130 12.02 5.63 19.27
CA SER A 130 11.15 6.05 18.17
C SER A 130 11.17 5.07 17.00
N LEU A 131 12.32 4.46 16.71
CA LEU A 131 12.45 3.39 15.73
C LEU A 131 11.75 2.11 16.18
N ASP A 132 11.80 1.76 17.47
CA ASP A 132 11.08 0.62 18.03
C ASP A 132 9.56 0.81 17.95
N ALA A 133 9.06 2.00 18.27
CA ALA A 133 7.64 2.35 18.13
C ALA A 133 7.19 2.26 16.66
N LEU A 134 8.04 2.68 15.75
CA LEU A 134 7.81 2.58 14.32
C LEU A 134 7.80 1.12 13.86
N ALA A 135 8.71 0.28 14.34
CA ALA A 135 8.74 -1.16 14.03
C ALA A 135 7.49 -1.91 14.53
N ALA A 136 6.97 -1.55 15.72
CA ALA A 136 5.73 -2.12 16.25
C ALA A 136 4.52 -1.78 15.36
N SER A 137 4.39 -0.52 14.98
CA SER A 137 3.42 0.01 14.05
C SER A 137 3.48 -0.66 12.68
N PHE A 138 4.68 -1.00 12.25
CA PHE A 138 5.00 -1.71 11.03
C PHE A 138 4.38 -3.12 10.99
N ASN A 139 4.47 -3.85 12.08
CA ASN A 139 3.92 -5.19 12.17
C ASN A 139 2.39 -5.20 12.02
N GLU A 140 1.72 -4.17 12.50
CA GLU A 140 0.27 -4.02 12.38
C GLU A 140 -0.15 -3.76 10.93
N ALA A 141 0.46 -2.78 10.26
CA ALA A 141 0.19 -2.50 8.85
C ALA A 141 0.53 -3.69 7.95
N ASN A 142 1.61 -4.42 8.25
CA ASN A 142 1.98 -5.62 7.50
C ASN A 142 0.99 -6.79 7.70
N ARG A 143 0.44 -6.96 8.89
CA ARG A 143 -0.64 -7.93 9.14
C ARG A 143 -1.88 -7.57 8.36
N TRP A 144 -2.27 -6.30 8.36
CA TRP A 144 -3.41 -5.84 7.58
C TRP A 144 -3.20 -6.09 6.08
N LEU A 145 -2.06 -5.70 5.51
CA LEU A 145 -1.71 -6.00 4.11
C LEU A 145 -1.76 -7.49 3.80
N SER A 146 -1.28 -8.33 4.72
CA SER A 146 -1.28 -9.79 4.54
C SER A 146 -2.69 -10.37 4.58
N SER A 147 -3.63 -9.75 5.29
CA SER A 147 -5.05 -10.11 5.26
C SER A 147 -5.75 -9.73 3.95
N GLN A 148 -5.16 -8.83 3.17
CA GLN A 148 -5.67 -8.35 1.88
C GLN A 148 -4.99 -9.08 0.70
N ARG A 149 -4.77 -10.38 0.79
CA ARG A 149 -4.05 -11.18 -0.23
C ARG A 149 -4.59 -10.99 -1.64
N ASP A 150 -5.91 -10.89 -1.78
CA ASP A 150 -6.57 -10.74 -3.07
C ASP A 150 -6.14 -9.47 -3.83
N LEU A 151 -5.74 -8.42 -3.10
CA LEU A 151 -5.25 -7.17 -3.69
C LEU A 151 -3.75 -7.23 -4.05
N LEU A 152 -3.04 -8.22 -3.50
CA LEU A 152 -1.59 -8.34 -3.59
C LEU A 152 -1.14 -9.50 -4.49
N GLU A 153 -2.07 -10.29 -5.06
CA GLU A 153 -1.73 -11.36 -6.00
C GLU A 153 -0.78 -10.92 -7.13
N PRO A 154 -0.90 -9.71 -7.70
CA PRO A 154 0.09 -9.22 -8.67
C PRO A 154 1.49 -8.98 -8.06
N MET A 155 1.59 -8.98 -6.73
CA MET A 155 2.81 -8.67 -5.99
C MET A 155 3.55 -9.88 -5.43
N ASP A 156 3.12 -11.09 -5.72
CA ASP A 156 3.80 -12.34 -5.30
C ASP A 156 5.26 -12.40 -5.81
N LEU A 157 5.60 -11.59 -6.81
CA LEU A 157 6.98 -11.35 -7.25
C LEU A 157 7.82 -10.54 -6.23
N LEU A 158 7.20 -9.96 -5.20
CA LEU A 158 7.84 -9.13 -4.18
C LEU A 158 7.83 -9.81 -2.79
N THR A 159 7.83 -11.12 -2.76
CA THR A 159 7.81 -11.93 -1.51
C THR A 159 9.11 -11.83 -0.70
N SER A 160 10.16 -11.22 -1.22
CA SER A 160 11.35 -10.95 -0.44
C SER A 160 11.11 -9.74 0.48
N HIS A 161 11.31 -9.92 1.78
CA HIS A 161 11.21 -8.87 2.80
C HIS A 161 12.38 -7.86 2.74
N ARG A 162 13.16 -7.88 1.67
CA ARG A 162 14.32 -7.03 1.43
C ARG A 162 14.19 -6.29 0.10
N LEU A 163 14.63 -5.05 0.10
CA LEU A 163 14.78 -4.28 -1.12
C LEU A 163 15.74 -5.01 -2.08
N PRO A 164 15.44 -5.06 -3.40
CA PRO A 164 16.38 -5.59 -4.37
C PRO A 164 17.76 -4.92 -4.25
N GLU A 165 18.83 -5.70 -4.30
CA GLU A 165 20.21 -5.17 -4.19
C GLU A 165 20.52 -4.01 -5.15
N ARG A 166 19.84 -3.96 -6.30
CA ARG A 166 19.96 -2.87 -7.26
C ARG A 166 19.48 -1.52 -6.72
N VAL A 167 18.50 -1.52 -5.81
CA VAL A 167 17.99 -0.29 -5.18
C VAL A 167 18.96 0.17 -4.10
N LEU A 168 19.55 -0.78 -3.36
CA LEU A 168 20.54 -0.51 -2.31
C LEU A 168 21.90 -0.05 -2.84
N LYS A 169 22.29 -0.52 -4.05
CA LYS A 169 23.60 -0.19 -4.65
C LYS A 169 23.61 1.07 -5.52
N GLY A 170 22.43 1.69 -5.74
CA GLY A 170 22.28 2.83 -6.63
C GLY A 170 22.38 2.45 -8.13
N PRO A 171 22.08 3.38 -9.03
CA PRO A 171 22.25 3.15 -10.46
C PRO A 171 23.72 2.90 -10.79
N PRO A 172 24.04 2.00 -11.75
CA PRO A 172 25.40 1.78 -12.20
C PRO A 172 26.00 3.10 -12.72
N PRO A 173 27.30 3.35 -12.49
CA PRO A 173 27.95 4.55 -13.01
C PRO A 173 27.77 4.62 -14.52
N LEU A 174 27.40 5.80 -14.99
CA LEU A 174 27.25 6.05 -16.44
C LEU A 174 28.54 5.70 -17.15
N PRO A 175 28.50 5.02 -18.31
CA PRO A 175 29.71 4.69 -19.05
C PRO A 175 30.46 5.98 -19.38
N GLY A 176 31.70 6.08 -18.90
CA GLY A 176 32.56 7.24 -19.09
C GLY A 176 32.71 7.55 -20.59
N LYS A 177 32.54 8.83 -20.95
CA LYS A 177 32.84 9.31 -22.29
C LYS A 177 34.28 8.92 -22.60
N ARG A 178 34.50 8.12 -23.63
CA ARG A 178 35.86 7.84 -24.14
C ARG A 178 36.53 9.17 -24.47
N PRO A 179 37.78 9.41 -24.07
CA PRO A 179 38.48 10.57 -24.55
C PRO A 179 38.66 10.47 -26.06
N THR A 180 38.20 11.47 -26.79
CA THR A 180 38.44 11.65 -28.20
C THR A 180 39.97 11.77 -28.40
N GLN A 181 40.57 10.76 -29.00
CA GLN A 181 41.93 10.88 -29.51
C GLN A 181 41.92 11.87 -30.69
N THR A 182 42.53 13.02 -30.46
CA THR A 182 42.86 13.98 -31.51
C THR A 182 44.14 13.49 -32.19
N GLN A 183 44.09 13.18 -33.46
CA GLN A 183 45.23 13.08 -34.37
C GLN A 183 45.67 14.48 -34.76
#